data_5fd6e2ca2cde9831e1797459c2dceeb5
#
_entry.id   5fd6e2ca2cde9831e1797459c2dceeb5
#
_cell.length_a   1.000
_cell.length_b   1.000
_cell.length_c   1.000
_cell.angle_alpha   90.00
_cell.angle_beta   90.00
_cell.angle_gamma   90.00
#
_symmetry.space_group_name_H-M   'P 1'
#
loop_
_entity.id
_entity.type
_entity.pdbx_description
1 polymer ?
#
loop_
_entity_poly.entity_id
_entity_poly.type
_entity_poly.pdbx_seq_one_letter_code
_entity_poly.pdbx_strand_id
1 'polypeptide(L)'
;VNDDMVPFQSHQIITGKPTEIDISGGENTLIAHANSIEKNVNVIIAGTSQNQSGSPMIKGWNHDYYNLFVMGGESFQEFSQGDFVVPKSSALTEYVAKDIAAQINALDDIAIATVKKFFCIFAARNYEYGFPENGQHAAFGFINNVMRQDDGFKICYQTLNSVSQTRLNELRTELAIEGKSTISEFDSTHWSVKKVNLVEVLRDAGIMNCFPQ
;
A
#
# COMPACT_ATOMS: atom_id res chain seq x y z
N VAL A 1 -61.07 26.66 -9.41
CA VAL A 1 -59.70 26.21 -9.69
C VAL A 1 -59.08 25.93 -8.33
N ASN A 2 -59.06 24.64 -7.95
CA ASN A 2 -58.48 24.20 -6.68
C ASN A 2 -56.99 23.90 -6.88
N ASP A 3 -56.14 24.55 -6.11
CA ASP A 3 -54.76 24.24 -5.95
C ASP A 3 -54.62 23.25 -4.76
N ASP A 4 -54.41 21.98 -5.07
CA ASP A 4 -54.07 20.97 -4.07
C ASP A 4 -52.55 21.02 -3.78
N MET A 5 -52.18 21.65 -2.70
CA MET A 5 -50.83 21.56 -2.14
C MET A 5 -50.68 20.24 -1.42
N VAL A 6 -49.80 19.37 -1.95
CA VAL A 6 -49.34 18.12 -1.29
C VAL A 6 -48.35 18.49 -0.18
N PRO A 7 -48.54 18.03 1.06
CA PRO A 7 -47.62 18.32 2.13
C PRO A 7 -46.34 17.49 2.01
N PHE A 8 -45.22 18.16 2.19
CA PHE A 8 -43.86 17.60 2.29
C PHE A 8 -43.81 16.65 3.50
N GLN A 9 -43.55 15.38 3.25
CA GLN A 9 -43.27 14.42 4.33
C GLN A 9 -41.83 14.62 4.82
N SER A 10 -41.73 14.93 6.10
CA SER A 10 -40.46 14.98 6.83
C SER A 10 -39.87 13.58 6.93
N HIS A 11 -38.64 13.41 6.44
CA HIS A 11 -37.86 12.19 6.63
C HIS A 11 -37.47 12.04 8.10
N GLN A 12 -37.93 10.98 8.71
CA GLN A 12 -37.45 10.56 10.05
C GLN A 12 -35.99 10.08 9.91
N ILE A 13 -35.11 10.72 10.67
CA ILE A 13 -33.75 10.23 10.88
C ILE A 13 -33.86 9.04 11.84
N ILE A 14 -33.65 7.84 11.34
CA ILE A 14 -33.54 6.65 12.16
C ILE A 14 -32.13 6.62 12.74
N THR A 15 -31.97 7.00 14.01
CA THR A 15 -30.77 6.75 14.80
C THR A 15 -30.78 5.28 15.22
N GLY A 16 -30.25 4.41 14.35
CA GLY A 16 -30.06 2.99 14.67
C GLY A 16 -28.81 2.82 15.56
N LYS A 17 -28.95 2.06 16.65
CA LYS A 17 -27.81 1.53 17.42
C LYS A 17 -26.93 0.69 16.48
N PRO A 18 -25.60 0.62 16.71
CA PRO A 18 -24.73 -0.24 15.91
C PRO A 18 -25.22 -1.70 16.01
N THR A 19 -25.53 -2.26 14.88
CA THR A 19 -25.91 -3.68 14.77
C THR A 19 -24.62 -4.49 14.81
N GLU A 20 -24.46 -5.34 15.80
CA GLU A 20 -23.39 -6.31 15.88
C GLU A 20 -23.59 -7.33 14.76
N ILE A 21 -22.64 -7.41 13.82
CA ILE A 21 -22.69 -8.36 12.71
C ILE A 21 -21.81 -9.55 13.10
N ASP A 22 -22.43 -10.67 13.44
CA ASP A 22 -21.75 -11.93 13.68
C ASP A 22 -21.49 -12.61 12.31
N ILE A 23 -20.20 -12.77 11.96
CA ILE A 23 -19.79 -13.41 10.71
C ILE A 23 -19.15 -14.76 11.06
N SER A 24 -19.95 -15.81 11.06
CA SER A 24 -19.48 -17.18 11.19
C SER A 24 -19.41 -17.87 9.82
N GLY A 25 -18.17 -18.04 9.30
CA GLY A 25 -17.77 -19.03 8.30
C GLY A 25 -18.21 -18.78 6.85
N GLY A 26 -17.21 -18.63 5.97
CA GLY A 26 -17.34 -18.63 4.52
C GLY A 26 -16.52 -17.53 3.85
N GLU A 27 -16.09 -17.73 2.62
CA GLU A 27 -15.44 -16.71 1.80
C GLU A 27 -16.42 -15.54 1.57
N ASN A 28 -16.27 -14.47 2.33
CA ASN A 28 -17.11 -13.29 2.21
C ASN A 28 -16.31 -12.10 1.68
N THR A 29 -16.67 -11.67 0.49
CA THR A 29 -16.24 -10.38 -0.06
C THR A 29 -17.15 -9.30 0.50
N LEU A 30 -16.65 -8.49 1.44
CA LEU A 30 -17.39 -7.33 1.94
C LEU A 30 -17.23 -6.17 0.97
N ILE A 31 -18.27 -5.86 0.19
CA ILE A 31 -18.35 -4.64 -0.60
C ILE A 31 -19.09 -3.60 0.23
N ALA A 32 -18.35 -2.71 0.86
CA ALA A 32 -18.93 -1.55 1.53
C ALA A 32 -19.04 -0.39 0.55
N HIS A 33 -20.24 -0.03 0.16
CA HIS A 33 -20.54 1.25 -0.49
C HIS A 33 -20.72 2.31 0.60
N ALA A 34 -19.67 3.08 0.87
CA ALA A 34 -19.77 4.22 1.75
C ALA A 34 -19.96 5.51 0.93
N ASN A 35 -21.17 6.05 0.95
CA ASN A 35 -21.45 7.44 0.55
C ASN A 35 -21.34 8.33 1.79
N SER A 36 -20.18 8.68 2.17
CA SER A 36 -19.71 9.75 3.06
C SER A 36 -18.62 9.22 4.00
N ILE A 37 -17.43 9.74 3.82
CA ILE A 37 -16.28 9.43 4.67
C ILE A 37 -16.25 10.47 5.78
N GLU A 38 -16.76 10.16 6.95
CA GLU A 38 -16.32 10.81 8.17
C GLU A 38 -15.10 10.03 8.73
N LYS A 39 -14.08 10.80 9.05
CA LYS A 39 -12.76 10.41 9.51
C LYS A 39 -12.83 9.43 10.66
N ASN A 40 -12.58 8.17 10.41
CA ASN A 40 -12.00 7.14 11.30
C ASN A 40 -12.29 5.75 10.71
N VAL A 41 -11.51 5.36 9.71
CA VAL A 41 -11.50 3.96 9.29
C VAL A 41 -10.48 3.23 10.16
N ASN A 42 -10.94 2.70 11.29
CA ASN A 42 -10.23 1.64 11.99
C ASN A 42 -10.41 0.36 11.17
N VAL A 43 -9.43 0.00 10.36
CA VAL A 43 -9.39 -1.33 9.76
C VAL A 43 -9.02 -2.30 10.88
N ILE A 44 -10.02 -2.87 11.55
CA ILE A 44 -9.81 -3.95 12.52
C ILE A 44 -9.63 -5.23 11.73
N ILE A 45 -8.40 -5.69 11.60
CA ILE A 45 -8.11 -7.01 11.08
C ILE A 45 -8.06 -7.96 12.25
N ALA A 46 -9.20 -8.57 12.57
CA ALA A 46 -9.31 -9.59 13.60
C ALA A 46 -8.86 -10.94 13.04
N GLY A 47 -7.73 -11.45 13.52
CA GLY A 47 -7.28 -12.81 13.30
C GLY A 47 -6.85 -13.42 14.62
N THR A 48 -7.72 -14.23 15.24
CA THR A 48 -7.38 -15.01 16.42
C THR A 48 -6.62 -16.28 16.02
N SER A 49 -5.37 -16.39 16.43
CA SER A 49 -4.72 -17.68 16.65
C SER A 49 -3.75 -17.54 17.81
N GLN A 50 -4.01 -18.33 18.86
CA GLN A 50 -3.17 -18.39 20.05
C GLN A 50 -1.83 -19.09 19.74
N ASN A 51 -0.78 -18.58 20.40
CA ASN A 51 0.57 -19.11 20.55
C ASN A 51 1.53 -18.95 19.38
N GLN A 52 2.19 -17.82 19.37
CA GLN A 52 3.67 -17.65 19.36
C GLN A 52 3.95 -16.16 19.30
N SER A 53 5.00 -15.69 19.99
CA SER A 53 5.48 -14.32 19.96
C SER A 53 5.92 -13.93 18.53
N GLY A 54 4.95 -13.51 17.71
CA GLY A 54 5.10 -13.06 16.35
C GLY A 54 3.99 -12.04 16.07
N SER A 55 4.33 -10.97 15.36
CA SER A 55 3.39 -9.96 14.91
C SER A 55 2.14 -10.59 14.27
N PRO A 56 0.94 -10.04 14.48
CA PRO A 56 -0.28 -10.58 13.88
C PRO A 56 -0.15 -10.57 12.36
N MET A 57 -0.03 -11.78 11.77
CA MET A 57 0.02 -11.94 10.32
C MET A 57 -1.38 -11.72 9.74
N ILE A 58 -1.53 -10.74 8.89
CA ILE A 58 -2.73 -10.54 8.09
C ILE A 58 -2.85 -11.73 7.15
N LYS A 59 -3.90 -12.54 7.32
CA LYS A 59 -4.07 -13.77 6.57
C LYS A 59 -4.12 -13.49 5.06
N GLY A 60 -3.20 -14.10 4.31
CA GLY A 60 -3.11 -13.96 2.85
C GLY A 60 -2.04 -13.00 2.34
N TRP A 61 -1.41 -12.21 3.22
CA TRP A 61 -0.28 -11.35 2.85
C TRP A 61 1.05 -12.05 3.11
N ASN A 62 2.00 -11.80 2.24
CA ASN A 62 3.37 -12.26 2.41
C ASN A 62 4.19 -11.13 3.03
N HIS A 63 4.75 -11.35 4.20
CA HIS A 63 5.54 -10.39 4.96
C HIS A 63 7.05 -10.51 4.70
N ASP A 64 7.51 -11.53 3.98
CA ASP A 64 8.93 -11.75 3.72
C ASP A 64 9.48 -10.78 2.66
N TYR A 65 8.57 -10.20 1.86
CA TYR A 65 8.92 -9.31 0.76
C TYR A 65 8.04 -8.07 0.76
N TYR A 66 8.57 -7.00 0.15
CA TYR A 66 7.77 -5.83 -0.18
C TYR A 66 8.12 -5.28 -1.57
N ASN A 67 7.19 -4.57 -2.20
CA ASN A 67 7.41 -3.83 -3.43
C ASN A 67 7.95 -2.44 -3.09
N LEU A 68 9.03 -2.03 -3.75
CA LEU A 68 9.52 -0.66 -3.75
C LEU A 68 9.23 -0.04 -5.12
N PHE A 69 8.43 1.00 -5.13
CA PHE A 69 8.20 1.86 -6.30
C PHE A 69 8.85 3.20 -6.06
N VAL A 70 9.74 3.62 -6.96
CA VAL A 70 10.32 4.97 -6.98
C VAL A 70 9.93 5.61 -8.30
N MET A 71 9.13 6.67 -8.25
CA MET A 71 8.52 7.26 -9.43
C MET A 71 8.89 8.73 -9.56
N GLY A 72 9.39 9.11 -10.73
CA GLY A 72 9.64 10.52 -11.03
C GLY A 72 8.34 11.24 -11.40
N GLY A 73 8.11 12.41 -10.79
CA GLY A 73 6.93 13.24 -11.10
C GLY A 73 5.63 12.83 -10.40
N GLU A 74 5.65 11.77 -9.59
CA GLU A 74 4.50 11.34 -8.80
C GLU A 74 4.59 11.87 -7.37
N SER A 75 3.43 12.06 -6.74
CA SER A 75 3.32 12.34 -5.31
C SER A 75 2.29 11.42 -4.68
N PHE A 76 2.64 10.81 -3.56
CA PHE A 76 1.79 9.83 -2.91
C PHE A 76 1.27 10.37 -1.59
N GLN A 77 -0.05 10.46 -1.46
CA GLN A 77 -0.73 10.92 -0.26
C GLN A 77 -1.23 9.72 0.55
N GLU A 78 -1.43 9.89 1.83
CA GLU A 78 -2.06 8.88 2.67
C GLU A 78 -3.54 8.69 2.32
N PHE A 79 -4.06 7.49 2.54
CA PHE A 79 -5.47 7.10 2.30
C PHE A 79 -5.97 7.46 0.89
N SER A 80 -5.09 7.40 -0.10
CA SER A 80 -5.43 7.68 -1.49
C SER A 80 -5.44 6.43 -2.35
N GLN A 81 -6.15 6.51 -3.47
CA GLN A 81 -6.12 5.52 -4.53
C GLN A 81 -5.70 6.20 -5.82
N GLY A 82 -4.95 5.48 -6.63
CA GLY A 82 -4.50 6.01 -7.90
C GLY A 82 -3.89 4.95 -8.78
N ASP A 83 -3.32 5.40 -9.86
CA ASP A 83 -2.54 4.56 -10.75
C ASP A 83 -1.37 5.33 -11.36
N PHE A 84 -0.33 4.60 -11.74
CA PHE A 84 0.81 5.10 -12.51
C PHE A 84 1.34 3.99 -13.41
N VAL A 85 2.19 4.36 -14.38
CA VAL A 85 2.81 3.40 -15.30
C VAL A 85 4.29 3.29 -14.99
N VAL A 86 4.73 2.06 -14.73
CA VAL A 86 6.16 1.72 -14.64
C VAL A 86 6.63 1.29 -16.03
N PRO A 87 7.60 1.97 -16.65
CA PRO A 87 8.16 1.55 -17.92
C PRO A 87 8.74 0.12 -17.85
N LYS A 88 8.65 -0.66 -18.92
CA LYS A 88 9.22 -2.02 -18.97
C LYS A 88 10.71 -2.06 -18.59
N SER A 89 11.46 -1.06 -19.02
CA SER A 89 12.89 -0.93 -18.70
C SER A 89 13.20 -0.69 -17.21
N SER A 90 12.18 -0.33 -16.44
CA SER A 90 12.29 0.00 -15.02
C SER A 90 11.50 -0.96 -14.11
N ALA A 91 10.84 -1.96 -14.70
CA ALA A 91 10.00 -2.90 -13.95
C ALA A 91 10.77 -4.19 -13.66
N LEU A 92 11.10 -4.43 -12.39
CA LEU A 92 11.76 -5.65 -11.88
C LEU A 92 13.08 -6.01 -12.61
N THR A 93 13.80 -5.02 -13.12
CA THR A 93 15.05 -5.22 -13.88
C THR A 93 16.28 -5.20 -12.98
N GLU A 94 16.27 -4.36 -11.96
CA GLU A 94 17.37 -4.16 -11.03
C GLU A 94 16.90 -4.27 -9.58
N TYR A 95 17.83 -4.53 -8.67
CA TYR A 95 17.59 -4.51 -7.22
C TYR A 95 16.52 -5.49 -6.70
N VAL A 96 16.12 -6.47 -7.51
CA VAL A 96 15.14 -7.51 -7.10
C VAL A 96 15.85 -8.56 -6.25
N ALA A 97 15.23 -8.99 -5.17
CA ALA A 97 15.72 -10.05 -4.32
C ALA A 97 15.93 -11.35 -5.14
N LYS A 98 17.14 -11.91 -5.09
CA LYS A 98 17.60 -12.98 -6.00
C LYS A 98 16.79 -14.26 -5.92
N ASP A 99 16.27 -14.58 -4.75
CA ASP A 99 15.52 -15.80 -4.47
C ASP A 99 14.11 -15.79 -5.05
N ILE A 100 13.53 -14.62 -5.31
CA ILE A 100 12.20 -14.48 -5.91
C ILE A 100 12.24 -14.01 -7.37
N ALA A 101 13.37 -13.49 -7.83
CA ALA A 101 13.49 -12.87 -9.15
C ALA A 101 13.01 -13.79 -10.29
N ALA A 102 13.39 -15.08 -10.27
CA ALA A 102 12.98 -16.04 -11.29
C ALA A 102 11.46 -16.26 -11.34
N GLN A 103 10.77 -16.08 -10.22
CA GLN A 103 9.32 -16.26 -10.12
C GLN A 103 8.54 -15.05 -10.61
N ILE A 104 9.09 -13.83 -10.44
CA ILE A 104 8.31 -12.61 -10.66
C ILE A 104 8.74 -11.80 -11.90
N ASN A 105 9.97 -11.97 -12.40
CA ASN A 105 10.48 -11.14 -13.50
C ASN A 105 9.69 -11.23 -14.81
N ALA A 106 9.01 -12.37 -15.06
CA ALA A 106 8.17 -12.51 -16.23
C ALA A 106 6.89 -11.68 -16.16
N LEU A 107 6.48 -11.24 -14.96
CA LEU A 107 5.22 -10.56 -14.71
C LEU A 107 4.02 -11.21 -15.39
N ASP A 108 4.01 -12.56 -15.47
CA ASP A 108 2.84 -13.34 -15.87
C ASP A 108 1.74 -13.27 -14.79
N ASP A 109 0.62 -13.93 -15.00
CA ASP A 109 -0.52 -13.84 -14.08
C ASP A 109 -0.19 -14.39 -12.69
N ILE A 110 0.70 -15.39 -12.60
CA ILE A 110 1.16 -15.96 -11.32
C ILE A 110 2.07 -14.96 -10.61
N ALA A 111 3.01 -14.36 -11.33
CA ALA A 111 3.89 -13.32 -10.82
C ALA A 111 3.11 -12.10 -10.33
N ILE A 112 2.13 -11.63 -11.11
CA ILE A 112 1.23 -10.54 -10.73
C ILE A 112 0.45 -10.88 -9.46
N ALA A 113 -0.14 -12.09 -9.37
CA ALA A 113 -0.83 -12.55 -8.17
C ALA A 113 0.10 -12.63 -6.96
N THR A 114 1.39 -12.92 -7.18
CA THR A 114 2.41 -12.98 -6.13
C THR A 114 2.76 -11.59 -5.62
N VAL A 115 3.14 -10.66 -6.50
CA VAL A 115 3.55 -9.30 -6.08
C VAL A 115 2.41 -8.50 -5.46
N LYS A 116 1.17 -8.78 -5.80
CA LYS A 116 -0.02 -8.20 -5.18
C LYS A 116 -0.21 -8.59 -3.71
N LYS A 117 0.45 -9.63 -3.24
CA LYS A 117 0.42 -10.06 -1.83
C LYS A 117 1.49 -9.37 -0.98
N PHE A 118 2.31 -8.52 -1.54
CA PHE A 118 3.35 -7.79 -0.82
C PHE A 118 2.87 -6.39 -0.49
N PHE A 119 3.23 -5.92 0.69
CA PHE A 119 3.12 -4.51 1.01
C PHE A 119 4.02 -3.67 0.11
N CYS A 120 3.75 -2.38 0.04
CA CYS A 120 4.43 -1.48 -0.86
C CYS A 120 4.94 -0.24 -0.15
N ILE A 121 6.10 0.26 -0.59
CA ILE A 121 6.48 1.65 -0.46
C ILE A 121 6.33 2.30 -1.84
N PHE A 122 5.60 3.41 -1.88
CA PHE A 122 5.45 4.29 -3.03
C PHE A 122 6.20 5.59 -2.72
N ALA A 123 7.30 5.84 -3.41
CA ALA A 123 8.18 6.98 -3.18
C ALA A 123 8.34 7.81 -4.45
N ALA A 124 8.46 9.10 -4.31
CA ALA A 124 8.98 9.95 -5.38
C ALA A 124 10.51 9.84 -5.44
N ARG A 125 11.11 10.22 -6.57
CA ARG A 125 12.56 10.29 -6.65
C ARG A 125 13.13 11.30 -5.67
N ASN A 126 14.27 10.97 -5.06
CA ASN A 126 15.08 11.98 -4.36
C ASN A 126 15.56 13.05 -5.33
N TYR A 127 15.81 14.25 -4.83
CA TYR A 127 16.50 15.30 -5.57
C TYR A 127 17.97 14.92 -5.83
N GLU A 128 18.65 14.46 -4.79
CA GLU A 128 20.00 13.90 -4.85
C GLU A 128 20.19 12.80 -3.80
N TYR A 129 21.33 12.11 -3.81
CA TYR A 129 21.61 10.97 -2.95
C TYR A 129 21.30 11.24 -1.47
N GLY A 130 20.34 10.49 -0.92
CA GLY A 130 19.92 10.60 0.47
C GLY A 130 19.18 11.89 0.82
N PHE A 131 18.95 12.78 -0.14
CA PHE A 131 18.34 14.08 0.07
C PHE A 131 17.05 14.21 -0.75
N PRO A 132 15.89 13.88 -0.15
CA PRO A 132 14.61 14.22 -0.74
C PRO A 132 14.38 15.74 -0.67
N GLU A 133 13.44 16.24 -1.45
CA GLU A 133 12.95 17.60 -1.29
C GLU A 133 12.39 17.82 0.12
N ASN A 134 12.43 19.08 0.59
CA ASN A 134 11.92 19.41 1.92
C ASN A 134 10.42 19.11 2.00
N GLY A 135 10.05 18.31 2.98
CA GLY A 135 8.65 17.86 3.16
C GLY A 135 8.20 16.77 2.20
N GLN A 136 9.12 16.14 1.46
CA GLN A 136 8.79 15.02 0.59
C GLN A 136 8.35 13.80 1.40
N HIS A 137 7.22 13.24 1.00
CA HIS A 137 6.64 12.05 1.60
C HIS A 137 6.60 10.90 0.60
N ALA A 138 6.78 9.71 1.12
CA ALA A 138 6.42 8.46 0.51
C ALA A 138 5.13 7.92 1.16
N ALA A 139 4.56 6.87 0.61
CA ALA A 139 3.40 6.22 1.20
C ALA A 139 3.62 4.71 1.35
N PHE A 140 3.10 4.17 2.44
CA PHE A 140 2.93 2.74 2.66
C PHE A 140 1.55 2.33 2.14
N GLY A 141 1.45 1.16 1.51
CA GLY A 141 0.18 0.67 0.98
C GLY A 141 0.31 -0.67 0.27
N PHE A 142 -0.50 -0.88 -0.75
CA PHE A 142 -0.53 -2.13 -1.51
C PHE A 142 -1.03 -1.93 -2.95
N ILE A 143 -0.77 -2.95 -3.79
CA ILE A 143 -1.23 -3.01 -5.18
C ILE A 143 -2.64 -3.61 -5.21
N ASN A 144 -3.58 -2.89 -5.82
CA ASN A 144 -4.92 -3.40 -6.13
C ASN A 144 -4.90 -4.22 -7.42
N ASN A 145 -4.20 -3.72 -8.45
CA ASN A 145 -4.11 -4.41 -9.74
C ASN A 145 -2.82 -4.03 -10.48
N VAL A 146 -2.39 -4.93 -11.38
CA VAL A 146 -1.31 -4.72 -12.34
C VAL A 146 -1.84 -5.06 -13.73
N MET A 147 -1.77 -4.12 -14.65
CA MET A 147 -2.19 -4.31 -16.04
C MET A 147 -1.00 -4.12 -16.96
N ARG A 148 -0.78 -5.11 -17.85
CA ARG A 148 0.24 -5.02 -18.89
C ARG A 148 -0.20 -4.02 -19.96
N GLN A 149 0.70 -3.16 -20.36
CA GLN A 149 0.54 -2.20 -21.45
C GLN A 149 1.69 -2.35 -22.45
N ASP A 150 1.56 -1.74 -23.61
CA ASP A 150 2.59 -1.82 -24.67
C ASP A 150 3.95 -1.28 -24.19
N ASP A 151 3.93 -0.20 -23.40
CA ASP A 151 5.14 0.49 -22.97
C ASP A 151 5.53 0.22 -21.50
N GLY A 152 4.69 -0.49 -20.73
CA GLY A 152 4.94 -0.68 -19.31
C GLY A 152 3.88 -1.50 -18.59
N PHE A 153 3.84 -1.27 -17.28
CA PHE A 153 2.88 -1.89 -16.38
C PHE A 153 2.13 -0.79 -15.64
N LYS A 154 0.81 -0.74 -15.86
CA LYS A 154 -0.06 0.14 -15.08
C LYS A 154 -0.32 -0.48 -13.73
N ILE A 155 0.10 0.20 -12.69
CA ILE A 155 -0.06 -0.19 -11.28
C ILE A 155 -1.23 0.59 -10.70
N CYS A 156 -2.30 -0.10 -10.33
CA CYS A 156 -3.38 0.49 -9.53
C CYS A 156 -3.07 0.21 -8.06
N TYR A 157 -3.06 1.23 -7.24
CA TYR A 157 -2.61 1.13 -5.86
C TYR A 157 -3.60 1.76 -4.88
N GLN A 158 -3.40 1.42 -3.61
CA GLN A 158 -4.00 2.11 -2.48
C GLN A 158 -2.93 2.37 -1.43
N THR A 159 -2.89 3.60 -0.92
CA THR A 159 -2.04 3.99 0.20
C THR A 159 -2.80 3.92 1.51
N LEU A 160 -2.07 3.63 2.57
CA LEU A 160 -2.60 3.56 3.94
C LEU A 160 -2.04 4.69 4.80
N ASN A 161 -0.73 4.85 4.81
CA ASN A 161 -0.03 5.83 5.65
C ASN A 161 0.98 6.61 4.83
N SER A 162 1.20 7.85 5.23
CA SER A 162 2.31 8.68 4.75
C SER A 162 3.56 8.43 5.60
N VAL A 163 4.71 8.42 4.94
CA VAL A 163 6.02 8.22 5.56
C VAL A 163 6.96 9.30 5.08
N SER A 164 7.69 9.95 5.99
CA SER A 164 8.73 10.90 5.60
C SER A 164 9.79 10.21 4.74
N GLN A 165 10.06 10.72 3.55
CA GLN A 165 11.08 10.14 2.69
C GLN A 165 12.49 10.30 3.26
N THR A 166 12.75 11.32 4.06
CA THR A 166 13.98 11.45 4.84
C THR A 166 14.15 10.25 5.77
N ARG A 167 13.11 9.83 6.49
CA ARG A 167 13.16 8.65 7.36
C ARG A 167 13.42 7.37 6.58
N LEU A 168 12.85 7.21 5.39
CA LEU A 168 13.16 6.05 4.54
C LEU A 168 14.62 6.06 4.06
N ASN A 169 15.17 7.22 3.77
CA ASN A 169 16.60 7.35 3.42
C ASN A 169 17.52 6.99 4.60
N GLU A 170 17.12 7.27 5.83
CA GLU A 170 17.85 6.85 7.04
C GLU A 170 17.80 5.33 7.26
N LEU A 171 16.70 4.68 6.87
CA LEU A 171 16.45 3.24 7.04
C LEU A 171 16.87 2.41 5.82
N ARG A 172 17.70 2.92 4.93
CA ARG A 172 18.07 2.23 3.68
C ARG A 172 18.62 0.83 3.91
N THR A 173 19.45 0.65 4.91
CA THR A 173 20.06 -0.65 5.24
C THR A 173 19.02 -1.66 5.69
N GLU A 174 18.14 -1.27 6.60
CA GLU A 174 17.07 -2.09 7.15
C GLU A 174 16.02 -2.44 6.09
N LEU A 175 15.80 -1.54 5.15
CA LEU A 175 14.88 -1.72 4.02
C LEU A 175 15.53 -2.42 2.81
N ALA A 176 16.81 -2.80 2.91
CA ALA A 176 17.59 -3.36 1.81
C ALA A 176 17.56 -2.49 0.53
N ILE A 177 17.49 -1.18 0.70
CA ILE A 177 17.55 -0.21 -0.40
C ILE A 177 19.01 0.02 -0.74
N GLU A 178 19.40 -0.37 -1.93
CA GLU A 178 20.77 -0.31 -2.37
C GLU A 178 21.17 1.13 -2.75
N GLY A 179 22.46 1.36 -2.78
CA GLY A 179 23.01 2.63 -3.21
C GLY A 179 24.53 2.61 -3.24
N LYS A 180 25.09 3.49 -4.04
CA LYS A 180 26.52 3.79 -4.12
C LYS A 180 26.74 5.17 -3.51
N SER A 181 28.00 5.59 -3.39
CA SER A 181 28.35 6.87 -2.76
C SER A 181 27.63 8.11 -3.31
N THR A 182 27.16 8.05 -4.55
CA THR A 182 26.53 9.18 -5.25
C THR A 182 25.14 8.84 -5.85
N ILE A 183 24.70 7.59 -5.77
CA ILE A 183 23.45 7.12 -6.37
C ILE A 183 22.78 6.17 -5.40
N SER A 184 21.51 6.43 -5.08
CA SER A 184 20.64 5.56 -4.32
C SER A 184 19.54 5.00 -5.22
N GLU A 185 18.92 3.89 -4.84
CA GLU A 185 17.71 3.43 -5.52
C GLU A 185 16.61 4.50 -5.55
N PHE A 186 16.53 5.35 -4.53
CA PHE A 186 15.60 6.48 -4.53
C PHE A 186 15.89 7.56 -5.58
N ASP A 187 17.05 7.51 -6.26
CA ASP A 187 17.44 8.54 -7.25
C ASP A 187 16.97 8.19 -8.66
N SER A 188 16.46 6.97 -8.90
CA SER A 188 16.03 6.51 -10.23
C SER A 188 14.63 5.91 -10.21
N THR A 189 13.86 6.15 -11.29
CA THR A 189 12.54 5.55 -11.45
C THR A 189 12.68 4.04 -11.68
N HIS A 190 12.09 3.23 -10.79
CA HIS A 190 12.06 1.78 -10.91
C HIS A 190 11.01 1.13 -10.02
N TRP A 191 10.75 -0.14 -10.29
CA TRP A 191 10.03 -1.07 -9.44
C TRP A 191 10.96 -2.23 -9.07
N SER A 192 11.16 -2.46 -7.79
CA SER A 192 11.90 -3.61 -7.28
C SER A 192 11.13 -4.35 -6.19
N VAL A 193 11.58 -5.57 -5.86
CA VAL A 193 11.05 -6.37 -4.76
C VAL A 193 12.18 -6.70 -3.80
N LYS A 194 11.99 -6.39 -2.53
CA LYS A 194 12.98 -6.54 -1.47
C LYS A 194 12.59 -7.67 -0.53
N LYS A 195 13.57 -8.44 -0.07
CA LYS A 195 13.39 -9.49 0.94
C LYS A 195 13.53 -8.88 2.33
N VAL A 196 12.48 -8.22 2.78
CA VAL A 196 12.42 -7.55 4.09
C VAL A 196 10.98 -7.55 4.58
N ASN A 197 10.79 -7.81 5.87
CA ASN A 197 9.51 -7.60 6.53
C ASN A 197 9.30 -6.09 6.76
N LEU A 198 8.69 -5.45 5.78
CA LEU A 198 8.47 -4.01 5.78
C LEU A 198 7.71 -3.52 7.01
N VAL A 199 6.67 -4.27 7.42
CA VAL A 199 5.84 -3.90 8.57
C VAL A 199 6.65 -3.87 9.86
N GLU A 200 7.55 -4.84 10.03
CA GLU A 200 8.43 -4.93 11.20
C GLU A 200 9.43 -3.76 11.22
N VAL A 201 10.11 -3.51 10.11
CA VAL A 201 11.06 -2.39 10.01
C VAL A 201 10.39 -1.05 10.31
N LEU A 202 9.23 -0.77 9.71
CA LEU A 202 8.53 0.50 9.94
C LEU A 202 7.99 0.63 11.36
N ARG A 203 7.55 -0.47 11.98
CA ARG A 203 7.13 -0.49 13.38
C ARG A 203 8.31 -0.22 14.32
N ASP A 204 9.43 -0.91 14.12
CA ASP A 204 10.62 -0.79 14.98
C ASP A 204 11.27 0.60 14.86
N ALA A 205 11.12 1.23 13.71
CA ALA A 205 11.49 2.64 13.49
C ALA A 205 10.51 3.66 14.07
N GLY A 206 9.39 3.21 14.69
CA GLY A 206 8.35 4.08 15.23
C GLY A 206 7.53 4.84 14.20
N ILE A 207 7.57 4.42 12.94
CA ILE A 207 6.86 5.07 11.82
C ILE A 207 5.41 4.59 11.76
N MET A 208 5.13 3.35 12.14
CA MET A 208 3.81 2.76 12.12
C MET A 208 3.37 2.31 13.50
N ASN A 209 2.41 3.04 14.07
CA ASN A 209 1.78 2.68 15.35
C ASN A 209 0.42 1.96 15.16
N CYS A 210 0.04 1.64 13.92
CA CYS A 210 -1.35 1.32 13.57
C CYS A 210 -1.71 -0.18 13.58
N PHE A 211 -0.79 -1.08 13.94
CA PHE A 211 -1.16 -2.48 14.14
C PHE A 211 -1.22 -2.76 15.65
N PRO A 212 -2.39 -3.15 16.20
CA PRO A 212 -2.49 -3.58 17.59
C PRO A 212 -1.56 -4.78 17.82
N GLN A 213 -0.87 -4.75 18.96
CA GLN A 213 -0.02 -5.83 19.45
C GLN A 213 -0.86 -7.07 19.77
#